data_d61942440d5d7308fff335ed5f4d0b6a
#
_entry.id   d61942440d5d7308fff335ed5f4d0b6a
#
_cell.length_a   1.000
_cell.length_b   1.000
_cell.length_c   1.000
_cell.angle_alpha   90.00
_cell.angle_beta   90.00
_cell.angle_gamma   90.00
#
_symmetry.space_group_name_H-M   'P 1'
#
loop_
_entity.id
_entity.type
_entity.pdbx_description
1 polymer ?
#
loop_
_entity_poly.entity_id
_entity_poly.type
_entity_poly.pdbx_seq_one_letter_code
_entity_poly.pdbx_strand_id
1 'polypeptide(L)'
;MNNNTPPYKITSKILKLSTQISEELTKLQFTGTQKINPMLRKKNRIKTLAGTLEIEGNFLGEEKITAILDGKRVLGTVKELAEVQGAIKAYEKLDNYRFDELDDLLLAHKILMDEILTTAGSFRSVNVKVGEHIAPKASMVNELMINLFSWLKNSDEHMLLKSCIFHYEFEFIHPFSDGNGRIGRLWQSVILNSFNPIFSLLPTESIVRDYQEEYYKAIEDSTELGENTPFIEFMLEMIFKSIQTTLKSDQKSNYKSDQKVLALMKENSKITIYELMEKLSMSESGIKKVIKKLKDENIINRVGSLKSGHWEIKE
;
A
#
# COMPACT_ATOMS: atom_id res chain seq x y z
N MET A 1 -7.52 36.27 -2.56
CA MET A 1 -7.40 34.81 -2.71
C MET A 1 -6.05 34.43 -2.17
N ASN A 2 -5.96 33.86 -0.97
CA ASN A 2 -4.68 33.36 -0.44
C ASN A 2 -4.32 32.13 -1.23
N ASN A 3 -3.36 32.27 -2.16
CA ASN A 3 -2.82 31.15 -2.94
C ASN A 3 -1.89 30.30 -2.03
N ASN A 4 -2.49 29.53 -1.12
CA ASN A 4 -1.78 28.49 -0.37
C ASN A 4 -1.73 27.18 -1.16
N THR A 5 -1.62 27.27 -2.48
CA THR A 5 -1.45 26.09 -3.33
C THR A 5 0.02 25.67 -3.28
N PRO A 6 0.33 24.44 -2.85
CA PRO A 6 1.69 23.94 -2.88
C PRO A 6 2.30 24.04 -4.29
N PRO A 7 3.52 24.57 -4.44
CA PRO A 7 4.10 24.83 -5.75
C PRO A 7 4.58 23.55 -6.42
N TYR A 8 4.16 23.29 -7.65
CA TYR A 8 4.65 22.21 -8.49
C TYR A 8 4.43 22.50 -9.98
N LYS A 9 5.08 21.76 -10.87
CA LYS A 9 4.94 21.85 -12.32
C LYS A 9 4.50 20.50 -12.88
N ILE A 10 3.61 20.52 -13.86
CA ILE A 10 3.27 19.32 -14.64
C ILE A 10 4.37 19.08 -15.66
N THR A 11 5.20 18.07 -15.40
CA THR A 11 6.25 17.63 -16.33
C THR A 11 5.73 16.52 -17.25
N SER A 12 6.46 16.26 -18.33
CA SER A 12 6.18 15.11 -19.21
C SER A 12 6.27 13.78 -18.46
N LYS A 13 7.13 13.68 -17.43
CA LYS A 13 7.27 12.49 -16.60
C LYS A 13 6.02 12.28 -15.72
N ILE A 14 5.53 13.35 -15.06
CA ILE A 14 4.30 13.31 -14.26
C ILE A 14 3.10 12.89 -15.13
N LEU A 15 2.93 13.51 -16.30
CA LEU A 15 1.84 13.18 -17.21
C LEU A 15 1.91 11.71 -17.65
N LYS A 16 3.10 11.25 -18.08
CA LYS A 16 3.33 9.86 -18.51
C LYS A 16 3.01 8.87 -17.38
N LEU A 17 3.55 9.09 -16.18
CA LEU A 17 3.34 8.18 -15.04
C LEU A 17 1.88 8.16 -14.61
N SER A 18 1.20 9.30 -14.54
CA SER A 18 -0.22 9.38 -14.18
C SER A 18 -1.10 8.60 -15.18
N THR A 19 -0.80 8.72 -16.49
CA THR A 19 -1.50 7.96 -17.53
C THR A 19 -1.25 6.46 -17.40
N GLN A 20 0.02 6.06 -17.23
CA GLN A 20 0.38 4.64 -17.06
C GLN A 20 -0.24 4.02 -15.80
N ILE A 21 -0.27 4.74 -14.68
CA ILE A 21 -0.92 4.31 -13.44
C ILE A 21 -2.42 4.08 -13.71
N SER A 22 -3.10 5.01 -14.38
CA SER A 22 -4.53 4.89 -14.69
C SER A 22 -4.83 3.69 -15.60
N GLU A 23 -3.99 3.45 -16.61
CA GLU A 23 -4.10 2.28 -17.49
C GLU A 23 -3.94 0.96 -16.73
N GLU A 24 -2.91 0.85 -15.88
CA GLU A 24 -2.65 -0.37 -15.12
C GLU A 24 -3.70 -0.63 -14.04
N LEU A 25 -4.22 0.42 -13.38
CA LEU A 25 -5.35 0.31 -12.46
C LEU A 25 -6.59 -0.22 -13.19
N THR A 26 -6.86 0.29 -14.38
CA THR A 26 -7.95 -0.19 -15.23
C THR A 26 -7.78 -1.68 -15.56
N LYS A 27 -6.59 -2.12 -15.96
CA LYS A 27 -6.29 -3.54 -16.18
C LYS A 27 -6.54 -4.38 -14.92
N LEU A 28 -6.09 -3.91 -13.75
CA LEU A 28 -6.35 -4.57 -12.47
C LEU A 28 -7.85 -4.71 -12.17
N GLN A 29 -8.66 -3.71 -12.49
CA GLN A 29 -10.11 -3.75 -12.29
C GLN A 29 -10.82 -4.72 -13.24
N PHE A 30 -10.45 -4.73 -14.52
CA PHE A 30 -11.11 -5.56 -15.54
C PHE A 30 -10.65 -7.02 -15.57
N THR A 31 -9.42 -7.33 -15.17
CA THR A 31 -8.94 -8.74 -15.10
C THR A 31 -9.59 -9.56 -13.97
N GLY A 32 -10.62 -9.03 -13.34
CA GLY A 32 -11.40 -9.75 -12.32
C GLY A 32 -10.70 -9.76 -10.95
N THR A 33 -9.71 -8.90 -10.75
CA THR A 33 -8.99 -8.71 -9.50
C THR A 33 -9.80 -7.91 -8.45
N GLN A 34 -11.11 -7.67 -8.64
CA GLN A 34 -11.99 -7.34 -7.51
C GLN A 34 -11.87 -8.36 -6.35
N LYS A 35 -11.21 -9.49 -6.61
CA LYS A 35 -10.75 -10.45 -5.60
C LYS A 35 -9.26 -10.74 -5.81
N ILE A 36 -8.38 -9.74 -5.60
CA ILE A 36 -6.96 -10.04 -5.32
C ILE A 36 -6.98 -11.19 -4.30
N ASN A 37 -6.28 -12.26 -4.65
CA ASN A 37 -6.20 -13.46 -3.82
C ASN A 37 -5.98 -13.07 -2.34
N PRO A 38 -6.79 -13.55 -1.38
CA PRO A 38 -6.63 -13.21 0.04
C PRO A 38 -5.21 -13.40 0.56
N MET A 39 -4.48 -14.41 0.06
CA MET A 39 -3.07 -14.62 0.41
C MET A 39 -2.18 -13.49 -0.10
N LEU A 40 -2.43 -12.97 -1.32
CA LEU A 40 -1.66 -11.85 -1.86
C LEU A 40 -1.97 -10.55 -1.10
N ARG A 41 -3.22 -10.34 -0.69
CA ARG A 41 -3.61 -9.22 0.20
C ARG A 41 -2.85 -9.28 1.53
N LYS A 42 -2.88 -10.44 2.21
CA LYS A 42 -2.14 -10.65 3.46
C LYS A 42 -0.65 -10.38 3.25
N LYS A 43 -0.07 -10.93 2.19
CA LYS A 43 1.34 -10.73 1.86
C LYS A 43 1.70 -9.27 1.60
N ASN A 44 0.91 -8.56 0.79
CA ASN A 44 1.16 -7.16 0.48
C ASN A 44 0.99 -6.28 1.72
N ARG A 45 -0.01 -6.56 2.58
CA ARG A 45 -0.18 -5.87 3.86
C ARG A 45 1.05 -6.05 4.76
N ILE A 46 1.60 -7.26 4.85
CA ILE A 46 2.82 -7.52 5.62
C ILE A 46 3.99 -6.71 5.04
N LYS A 47 4.13 -6.66 3.72
CA LYS A 47 5.16 -5.85 3.05
C LYS A 47 5.03 -4.36 3.30
N THR A 48 3.80 -3.83 3.27
CA THR A 48 3.51 -2.44 3.62
C THR A 48 3.98 -2.13 5.04
N LEU A 49 3.59 -2.97 6.02
CA LEU A 49 3.98 -2.81 7.42
C LEU A 49 5.49 -2.92 7.59
N ALA A 50 6.14 -3.92 7.00
CA ALA A 50 7.59 -4.06 7.05
C ALA A 50 8.28 -2.84 6.40
N GLY A 51 7.86 -2.43 5.21
CA GLY A 51 8.46 -1.31 4.49
C GLY A 51 8.40 -0.02 5.28
N THR A 52 7.23 0.36 5.81
CA THR A 52 7.12 1.62 6.60
C THR A 52 7.93 1.60 7.89
N LEU A 53 8.08 0.44 8.52
CA LEU A 53 8.86 0.27 9.76
C LEU A 53 10.36 0.25 9.48
N GLU A 54 10.80 -0.44 8.43
CA GLU A 54 12.20 -0.55 8.06
C GLU A 54 12.81 0.78 7.61
N ILE A 55 12.03 1.66 6.94
CA ILE A 55 12.44 3.04 6.61
C ILE A 55 12.82 3.82 7.90
N GLU A 56 12.14 3.55 9.01
CA GLU A 56 12.37 4.19 10.31
C GLU A 56 13.36 3.41 11.22
N GLY A 57 14.03 2.39 10.67
CA GLY A 57 15.05 1.63 11.39
C GLY A 57 14.53 0.46 12.26
N ASN A 58 13.27 0.08 12.13
CA ASN A 58 12.74 -1.12 12.77
C ASN A 58 12.84 -2.32 11.81
N PHE A 59 13.83 -3.17 12.03
CA PHE A 59 14.15 -4.32 11.17
C PHE A 59 13.61 -5.66 11.69
N LEU A 60 12.47 -5.68 12.35
CA LEU A 60 11.82 -6.93 12.75
C LEU A 60 11.49 -7.85 11.56
N GLY A 61 11.19 -7.28 10.39
CA GLY A 61 11.02 -7.96 9.12
C GLY A 61 9.68 -8.70 8.96
N GLU A 62 9.40 -9.13 7.72
CA GLU A 62 8.11 -9.71 7.32
C GLU A 62 7.76 -10.98 8.13
N GLU A 63 8.74 -11.82 8.48
CA GLU A 63 8.51 -13.08 9.19
C GLU A 63 7.98 -12.83 10.60
N LYS A 64 8.63 -11.93 11.36
CA LYS A 64 8.20 -11.62 12.73
C LYS A 64 6.88 -10.84 12.75
N ILE A 65 6.66 -9.92 11.80
CA ILE A 65 5.38 -9.23 11.64
C ILE A 65 4.26 -10.23 11.36
N THR A 66 4.52 -11.23 10.49
CA THR A 66 3.56 -12.32 10.23
C THR A 66 3.24 -13.09 11.50
N ALA A 67 4.25 -13.43 12.29
CA ALA A 67 4.06 -14.14 13.56
C ALA A 67 3.22 -13.33 14.56
N ILE A 68 3.44 -12.01 14.65
CA ILE A 68 2.64 -11.10 15.49
C ILE A 68 1.19 -11.07 15.01
N LEU A 69 0.94 -10.96 13.71
CA LEU A 69 -0.41 -11.00 13.12
C LEU A 69 -1.12 -12.34 13.37
N ASP A 70 -0.37 -13.42 13.44
CA ASP A 70 -0.88 -14.76 13.76
C ASP A 70 -1.01 -15.01 15.29
N GLY A 71 -0.82 -13.99 16.14
CA GLY A 71 -0.93 -14.07 17.60
C GLY A 71 0.20 -14.82 18.30
N LYS A 72 1.33 -15.04 17.62
CA LYS A 72 2.49 -15.74 18.17
C LYS A 72 3.40 -14.76 18.94
N ARG A 73 4.10 -15.28 19.95
CA ARG A 73 5.13 -14.51 20.66
C ARG A 73 6.37 -14.35 19.78
N VAL A 74 6.93 -13.15 19.76
CA VAL A 74 8.09 -12.77 18.97
C VAL A 74 9.14 -12.11 19.85
N LEU A 75 10.41 -12.38 19.61
CA LEU A 75 11.52 -11.70 20.27
C LEU A 75 11.84 -10.39 19.53
N GLY A 76 11.85 -9.31 20.29
CA GLY A 76 12.20 -7.95 19.87
C GLY A 76 12.30 -7.06 21.09
N THR A 77 12.82 -5.85 20.92
CA THR A 77 12.78 -4.84 21.98
C THR A 77 11.34 -4.36 22.21
N VAL A 78 11.06 -3.82 23.40
CA VAL A 78 9.73 -3.28 23.73
C VAL A 78 9.32 -2.22 22.71
N LYS A 79 10.27 -1.35 22.29
CA LYS A 79 10.03 -0.31 21.30
C LYS A 79 9.67 -0.91 19.91
N GLU A 80 10.47 -1.85 19.41
CA GLU A 80 10.20 -2.49 18.11
C GLU A 80 8.82 -3.16 18.07
N LEU A 81 8.46 -3.87 19.14
CA LEU A 81 7.17 -4.54 19.25
C LEU A 81 6.01 -3.53 19.32
N ALA A 82 6.16 -2.44 20.07
CA ALA A 82 5.17 -1.37 20.16
C ALA A 82 4.97 -0.69 18.80
N GLU A 83 6.05 -0.39 18.07
CA GLU A 83 5.99 0.18 16.72
C GLU A 83 5.24 -0.71 15.73
N VAL A 84 5.52 -2.03 15.74
CA VAL A 84 4.79 -2.99 14.89
C VAL A 84 3.31 -3.02 15.26
N GLN A 85 2.98 -3.07 16.55
CA GLN A 85 1.59 -3.11 17.00
C GLN A 85 0.84 -1.83 16.67
N GLY A 86 1.46 -0.67 16.87
CA GLY A 86 0.90 0.62 16.48
C GLY A 86 0.63 0.69 14.97
N ALA A 87 1.60 0.27 14.14
CA ALA A 87 1.43 0.21 12.70
C ALA A 87 0.30 -0.74 12.27
N ILE A 88 0.22 -1.94 12.85
CA ILE A 88 -0.88 -2.88 12.58
C ILE A 88 -2.23 -2.23 12.87
N LYS A 89 -2.40 -1.66 14.07
CA LYS A 89 -3.66 -1.03 14.52
C LYS A 89 -4.05 0.16 13.63
N ALA A 90 -3.07 1.00 13.23
CA ALA A 90 -3.31 2.17 12.41
C ALA A 90 -3.72 1.80 10.97
N TYR A 91 -2.99 0.87 10.33
CA TYR A 91 -3.33 0.41 8.96
C TYR A 91 -4.61 -0.44 8.91
N GLU A 92 -5.03 -1.08 10.01
CA GLU A 92 -6.33 -1.77 10.10
C GLU A 92 -7.53 -0.82 10.00
N LYS A 93 -7.33 0.43 10.37
CA LYS A 93 -8.36 1.47 10.30
C LYS A 93 -8.30 2.32 9.02
N LEU A 94 -7.47 1.95 8.04
CA LEU A 94 -7.25 2.74 6.83
C LEU A 94 -8.56 3.12 6.12
N ASP A 95 -9.52 2.21 6.03
CA ASP A 95 -10.84 2.46 5.42
C ASP A 95 -11.78 3.33 6.27
N ASN A 96 -11.43 3.60 7.52
CA ASN A 96 -12.24 4.38 8.45
C ASN A 96 -11.83 5.85 8.52
N TYR A 97 -10.60 6.19 8.08
CA TYR A 97 -10.13 7.57 8.09
C TYR A 97 -10.68 8.35 6.91
N ARG A 98 -11.14 9.57 7.18
CA ARG A 98 -11.49 10.55 6.14
C ARG A 98 -10.23 11.32 5.77
N PHE A 99 -9.82 11.22 4.53
CA PHE A 99 -8.54 11.73 4.06
C PHE A 99 -8.38 13.25 4.23
N ASP A 100 -9.50 13.99 4.23
CA ASP A 100 -9.58 15.45 4.30
C ASP A 100 -9.91 15.99 5.71
N GLU A 101 -9.85 15.14 6.74
CA GLU A 101 -10.14 15.53 8.12
C GLU A 101 -8.87 15.42 9.00
N LEU A 102 -8.48 16.58 9.55
CA LEU A 102 -7.30 16.69 10.39
C LEU A 102 -7.39 15.84 11.68
N ASP A 103 -8.58 15.78 12.28
CA ASP A 103 -8.80 15.01 13.51
C ASP A 103 -8.58 13.51 13.29
N ASP A 104 -8.88 12.99 12.10
CA ASP A 104 -8.62 11.60 11.74
C ASP A 104 -7.12 11.34 11.59
N LEU A 105 -6.34 12.31 11.08
CA LEU A 105 -4.86 12.21 11.06
C LEU A 105 -4.29 12.23 12.48
N LEU A 106 -4.77 13.11 13.35
CA LEU A 106 -4.34 13.15 14.75
C LEU A 106 -4.67 11.83 15.47
N LEU A 107 -5.86 11.27 15.22
CA LEU A 107 -6.25 9.95 15.74
C LEU A 107 -5.34 8.84 15.19
N ALA A 108 -5.04 8.85 13.90
CA ALA A 108 -4.14 7.87 13.29
C ALA A 108 -2.74 7.93 13.90
N HIS A 109 -2.18 9.13 14.07
CA HIS A 109 -0.90 9.33 14.74
C HIS A 109 -0.95 8.86 16.20
N LYS A 110 -2.03 9.14 16.92
CA LYS A 110 -2.22 8.65 18.30
C LYS A 110 -2.15 7.13 18.35
N ILE A 111 -2.87 6.44 17.48
CA ILE A 111 -2.89 4.97 17.42
C ILE A 111 -1.50 4.41 17.06
N LEU A 112 -0.84 5.05 16.10
CA LEU A 112 0.47 4.62 15.60
C LEU A 112 1.57 4.73 16.67
N MET A 113 1.49 5.74 17.55
CA MET A 113 2.55 6.12 18.48
C MET A 113 2.16 5.94 19.97
N ASP A 114 1.01 5.37 20.28
CA ASP A 114 0.39 5.33 21.62
C ASP A 114 1.34 4.80 22.71
N GLU A 115 2.03 3.70 22.46
CA GLU A 115 2.94 3.07 23.42
C GLU A 115 4.41 3.58 23.32
N ILE A 116 4.66 4.57 22.44
CA ILE A 116 5.99 5.05 22.10
C ILE A 116 6.19 6.50 22.54
N LEU A 117 5.15 7.31 22.40
CA LEU A 117 5.23 8.77 22.54
C LEU A 117 4.09 9.30 23.42
N THR A 118 4.45 10.00 24.52
CA THR A 118 3.46 10.60 25.43
C THR A 118 2.63 11.71 24.80
N THR A 119 3.14 12.35 23.73
CA THR A 119 2.47 13.39 22.95
C THR A 119 1.78 12.84 21.69
N ALA A 120 1.55 11.53 21.62
CA ALA A 120 0.90 10.89 20.49
C ALA A 120 -0.47 11.55 20.17
N GLY A 121 -0.68 11.92 18.91
CA GLY A 121 -1.89 12.64 18.47
C GLY A 121 -1.87 14.14 18.70
N SER A 122 -0.73 14.73 19.14
CA SER A 122 -0.60 16.18 19.36
C SER A 122 0.59 16.73 18.59
N PHE A 123 0.45 17.90 18.02
CA PHE A 123 1.54 18.58 17.34
C PHE A 123 2.66 18.95 18.31
N ARG A 124 3.89 19.02 17.78
CA ARG A 124 5.06 19.42 18.54
C ARG A 124 4.97 20.86 19.05
N SER A 125 5.48 21.08 20.23
CA SER A 125 5.62 22.41 20.85
C SER A 125 7.04 22.97 20.76
N VAL A 126 7.99 22.19 20.21
CA VAL A 126 9.40 22.55 20.08
C VAL A 126 9.81 22.63 18.61
N ASN A 127 10.81 23.48 18.33
CA ASN A 127 11.39 23.56 17.00
C ASN A 127 12.29 22.33 16.77
N VAL A 128 12.28 21.80 15.54
CA VAL A 128 13.04 20.61 15.17
C VAL A 128 13.84 20.87 13.88
N LYS A 129 14.91 20.10 13.70
CA LYS A 129 15.68 19.99 12.46
C LYS A 129 15.63 18.53 12.01
N VAL A 130 15.42 18.30 10.71
CA VAL A 130 15.34 16.96 10.12
C VAL A 130 16.44 16.86 9.05
N GLY A 131 17.51 16.13 9.37
CA GLY A 131 18.72 16.19 8.53
C GLY A 131 19.23 17.64 8.44
N GLU A 132 19.38 18.17 7.23
CA GLU A 132 19.73 19.58 7.00
C GLU A 132 18.51 20.52 6.93
N HIS A 133 17.30 19.99 6.78
CA HIS A 133 16.07 20.77 6.73
C HIS A 133 15.71 21.34 8.12
N ILE A 134 15.51 22.66 8.19
CA ILE A 134 14.97 23.34 9.38
C ILE A 134 13.46 23.43 9.20
N ALA A 135 12.73 22.57 9.91
CA ALA A 135 11.28 22.57 9.86
C ALA A 135 10.69 23.93 10.32
N PRO A 136 9.49 24.31 9.88
CA PRO A 136 8.81 25.51 10.33
C PRO A 136 8.73 25.60 11.85
N LYS A 137 8.68 26.84 12.38
CA LYS A 137 8.57 27.05 13.84
C LYS A 137 7.34 26.32 14.41
N ALA A 138 7.49 25.75 15.61
CA ALA A 138 6.41 25.03 16.28
C ALA A 138 5.11 25.85 16.39
N SER A 139 5.22 27.18 16.61
CA SER A 139 4.05 28.07 16.66
C SER A 139 3.27 28.18 15.35
N MET A 140 3.85 27.80 14.21
CA MET A 140 3.22 27.84 12.89
C MET A 140 2.59 26.51 12.49
N VAL A 141 2.94 25.42 13.15
CA VAL A 141 2.55 24.06 12.75
C VAL A 141 1.03 23.91 12.63
N ASN A 142 0.30 24.37 13.62
CA ASN A 142 -1.17 24.27 13.61
C ASN A 142 -1.81 24.97 12.40
N GLU A 143 -1.38 26.20 12.11
CA GLU A 143 -1.87 26.95 10.97
C GLU A 143 -1.49 26.29 9.64
N LEU A 144 -0.24 25.84 9.50
CA LEU A 144 0.22 25.16 8.30
C LEU A 144 -0.57 23.86 8.04
N MET A 145 -0.84 23.08 9.08
CA MET A 145 -1.63 21.84 8.95
C MET A 145 -3.09 22.13 8.59
N ILE A 146 -3.71 23.15 9.18
CA ILE A 146 -5.07 23.59 8.80
C ILE A 146 -5.11 24.00 7.33
N ASN A 147 -4.11 24.77 6.87
CA ASN A 147 -4.01 25.22 5.49
C ASN A 147 -3.79 24.04 4.52
N LEU A 148 -2.94 23.06 4.87
CA LEU A 148 -2.69 21.88 4.08
C LEU A 148 -3.97 21.01 3.93
N PHE A 149 -4.73 20.82 5.01
CA PHE A 149 -6.00 20.10 4.96
C PHE A 149 -7.09 20.87 4.21
N SER A 150 -7.13 22.19 4.34
CA SER A 150 -8.03 23.05 3.56
C SER A 150 -7.73 22.95 2.07
N TRP A 151 -6.45 22.96 1.68
CA TRP A 151 -6.04 22.73 0.29
C TRP A 151 -6.42 21.31 -0.17
N LEU A 152 -6.12 20.27 0.60
CA LEU A 152 -6.43 18.88 0.27
C LEU A 152 -7.94 18.68 0.01
N LYS A 153 -8.78 19.33 0.81
CA LYS A 153 -10.24 19.27 0.69
C LYS A 153 -10.78 19.99 -0.53
N ASN A 154 -10.26 21.18 -0.83
CA ASN A 154 -10.88 22.12 -1.77
C ASN A 154 -10.18 22.22 -3.13
N SER A 155 -9.00 21.60 -3.32
CA SER A 155 -8.29 21.66 -4.59
C SER A 155 -8.91 20.73 -5.63
N ASP A 156 -8.74 21.07 -6.91
CA ASP A 156 -9.23 20.28 -8.05
C ASP A 156 -8.16 19.32 -8.63
N GLU A 157 -6.97 19.26 -8.00
CA GLU A 157 -5.93 18.36 -8.45
C GLU A 157 -6.35 16.89 -8.38
N HIS A 158 -5.84 16.10 -9.30
CA HIS A 158 -6.08 14.66 -9.30
C HIS A 158 -5.54 14.00 -8.03
N MET A 159 -6.27 13.04 -7.47
CA MET A 159 -5.95 12.40 -6.18
C MET A 159 -4.55 11.76 -6.13
N LEU A 160 -4.02 11.27 -7.25
CA LEU A 160 -2.62 10.82 -7.34
C LEU A 160 -1.64 11.95 -7.02
N LEU A 161 -1.87 13.15 -7.57
CA LEU A 161 -1.03 14.31 -7.30
C LEU A 161 -1.23 14.81 -5.87
N LYS A 162 -2.50 14.93 -5.43
CA LYS A 162 -2.82 15.31 -4.04
C LYS A 162 -2.09 14.44 -3.02
N SER A 163 -2.04 13.12 -3.25
CA SER A 163 -1.38 12.20 -2.33
C SER A 163 0.13 12.44 -2.24
N CYS A 164 0.79 12.72 -3.37
CA CYS A 164 2.22 13.00 -3.42
C CYS A 164 2.55 14.39 -2.83
N ILE A 165 1.76 15.41 -3.20
CA ILE A 165 1.92 16.79 -2.71
C ILE A 165 1.70 16.83 -1.20
N PHE A 166 0.61 16.23 -0.71
CA PHE A 166 0.33 16.17 0.72
C PHE A 166 1.47 15.50 1.48
N HIS A 167 2.00 14.38 0.98
CA HIS A 167 3.08 13.67 1.64
C HIS A 167 4.33 14.53 1.77
N TYR A 168 4.75 15.22 0.70
CA TYR A 168 5.91 16.13 0.77
C TYR A 168 5.68 17.30 1.72
N GLU A 169 4.55 18.02 1.58
CA GLU A 169 4.22 19.17 2.44
C GLU A 169 4.15 18.77 3.92
N PHE A 170 3.62 17.58 4.19
CA PHE A 170 3.57 17.02 5.53
C PHE A 170 4.97 16.76 6.10
N GLU A 171 5.86 16.14 5.30
CA GLU A 171 7.27 15.92 5.70
C GLU A 171 8.01 17.25 5.89
N PHE A 172 7.74 18.23 5.04
CA PHE A 172 8.32 19.58 5.15
C PHE A 172 7.86 20.30 6.43
N ILE A 173 6.58 20.25 6.78
CA ILE A 173 6.03 20.83 8.01
C ILE A 173 6.56 20.09 9.24
N HIS A 174 6.69 18.78 9.15
CA HIS A 174 7.15 17.89 10.21
C HIS A 174 6.39 18.11 11.54
N PRO A 175 5.06 17.89 11.55
CA PRO A 175 4.20 18.44 12.61
C PRO A 175 4.33 17.75 13.97
N PHE A 176 4.88 16.56 14.05
CA PHE A 176 5.01 15.80 15.30
C PHE A 176 6.45 15.75 15.80
N SER A 177 6.62 15.40 17.07
CA SER A 177 7.95 15.19 17.66
C SER A 177 8.62 13.89 17.23
N ASP A 178 7.85 12.89 16.85
CA ASP A 178 8.29 11.61 16.25
C ASP A 178 7.14 11.00 15.42
N GLY A 179 7.48 10.08 14.52
CA GLY A 179 6.50 9.32 13.72
C GLY A 179 6.01 10.04 12.46
N ASN A 180 6.60 11.17 12.07
CA ASN A 180 6.17 11.92 10.88
C ASN A 180 6.25 11.06 9.61
N GLY A 181 7.36 10.41 9.32
CA GLY A 181 7.49 9.56 8.14
C GLY A 181 6.46 8.43 8.09
N ARG A 182 6.22 7.77 9.23
CA ARG A 182 5.22 6.69 9.32
C ARG A 182 3.80 7.18 9.06
N ILE A 183 3.41 8.32 9.64
CA ILE A 183 2.06 8.89 9.45
C ILE A 183 1.92 9.52 8.06
N GLY A 184 2.96 10.15 7.51
CA GLY A 184 2.95 10.70 6.14
C GLY A 184 2.68 9.61 5.10
N ARG A 185 3.38 8.47 5.18
CA ARG A 185 3.14 7.31 4.31
C ARG A 185 1.75 6.69 4.51
N LEU A 186 1.30 6.52 5.76
CA LEU A 186 -0.06 6.06 6.03
C LEU A 186 -1.09 7.01 5.42
N TRP A 187 -0.91 8.34 5.59
CA TRP A 187 -1.88 9.30 5.09
C TRP A 187 -1.92 9.36 3.56
N GLN A 188 -0.77 9.21 2.91
CA GLN A 188 -0.73 9.01 1.47
C GLN A 188 -1.57 7.80 1.05
N SER A 189 -1.45 6.68 1.77
CA SER A 189 -2.25 5.48 1.52
C SER A 189 -3.74 5.71 1.78
N VAL A 190 -4.13 6.51 2.78
CA VAL A 190 -5.52 6.93 3.03
C VAL A 190 -6.08 7.76 1.86
N ILE A 191 -5.32 8.76 1.38
CA ILE A 191 -5.72 9.59 0.24
C ILE A 191 -5.91 8.71 -1.02
N LEU A 192 -4.95 7.85 -1.32
CA LEU A 192 -5.02 6.96 -2.47
C LEU A 192 -6.16 5.95 -2.37
N ASN A 193 -6.41 5.40 -1.18
CA ASN A 193 -7.49 4.44 -0.94
C ASN A 193 -8.88 5.10 -1.12
N SER A 194 -9.04 6.36 -0.73
CA SER A 194 -10.29 7.10 -0.94
C SER A 194 -10.60 7.30 -2.44
N PHE A 195 -9.57 7.40 -3.27
CA PHE A 195 -9.70 7.48 -4.72
C PHE A 195 -9.98 6.12 -5.35
N ASN A 196 -9.25 5.08 -4.97
CA ASN A 196 -9.43 3.73 -5.48
C ASN A 196 -8.96 2.70 -4.44
N PRO A 197 -9.87 1.84 -3.91
CA PRO A 197 -9.53 0.86 -2.88
C PRO A 197 -8.43 -0.16 -3.26
N ILE A 198 -8.09 -0.27 -4.54
CA ILE A 198 -6.96 -1.11 -4.98
C ILE A 198 -5.64 -0.65 -4.37
N PHE A 199 -5.48 0.66 -4.12
CA PHE A 199 -4.24 1.20 -3.57
C PHE A 199 -3.92 0.64 -2.18
N SER A 200 -4.91 0.36 -1.33
CA SER A 200 -4.70 -0.28 -0.02
C SER A 200 -4.11 -1.70 -0.11
N LEU A 201 -4.13 -2.28 -1.30
CA LEU A 201 -3.61 -3.62 -1.58
C LEU A 201 -2.21 -3.61 -2.20
N LEU A 202 -1.67 -2.42 -2.48
CA LEU A 202 -0.36 -2.25 -3.10
C LEU A 202 0.72 -2.07 -2.01
N PRO A 203 1.87 -2.76 -2.10
CA PRO A 203 2.94 -2.62 -1.11
C PRO A 203 3.86 -1.42 -1.44
N THR A 204 3.27 -0.22 -1.58
CA THR A 204 3.99 0.99 -2.02
C THR A 204 5.12 1.33 -1.05
N GLU A 205 4.90 1.22 0.26
CA GLU A 205 5.90 1.48 1.30
C GLU A 205 7.10 0.53 1.20
N SER A 206 6.85 -0.73 0.81
CA SER A 206 7.95 -1.69 0.57
C SER A 206 8.81 -1.27 -0.64
N ILE A 207 8.18 -0.72 -1.68
CA ILE A 207 8.92 -0.20 -2.84
C ILE A 207 9.70 1.06 -2.45
N VAL A 208 9.08 1.98 -1.70
CA VAL A 208 9.77 3.19 -1.20
C VAL A 208 10.99 2.80 -0.36
N ARG A 209 10.87 1.79 0.52
CA ARG A 209 12.01 1.26 1.29
C ARG A 209 13.15 0.78 0.38
N ASP A 210 12.83 0.05 -0.70
CA ASP A 210 13.84 -0.47 -1.62
C ASP A 210 14.58 0.65 -2.39
N TYR A 211 14.01 1.88 -2.40
CA TYR A 211 14.55 3.11 -3.00
C TYR A 211 14.67 4.23 -1.96
N GLN A 212 15.11 3.88 -0.74
CA GLN A 212 15.11 4.80 0.41
C GLN A 212 16.06 5.99 0.22
N GLU A 213 17.21 5.79 -0.40
CA GLU A 213 18.17 6.88 -0.69
C GLU A 213 17.55 7.88 -1.67
N GLU A 214 16.90 7.42 -2.73
CA GLU A 214 16.23 8.25 -3.71
C GLU A 214 14.99 8.95 -3.11
N TYR A 215 14.32 8.31 -2.15
CA TYR A 215 13.21 8.93 -1.41
C TYR A 215 13.67 10.15 -0.64
N TYR A 216 14.72 10.02 0.14
CA TYR A 216 15.28 11.16 0.88
C TYR A 216 15.85 12.23 -0.04
N LYS A 217 16.52 11.82 -1.12
CA LYS A 217 17.00 12.73 -2.14
C LYS A 217 15.86 13.52 -2.81
N ALA A 218 14.74 12.91 -3.11
CA ALA A 218 13.59 13.59 -3.70
C ALA A 218 12.97 14.63 -2.75
N ILE A 219 12.99 14.37 -1.42
CA ILE A 219 12.58 15.35 -0.41
C ILE A 219 13.57 16.53 -0.40
N GLU A 220 14.87 16.26 -0.38
CA GLU A 220 15.95 17.26 -0.39
C GLU A 220 15.87 18.13 -1.65
N ASP A 221 15.84 17.51 -2.85
CA ASP A 221 15.76 18.21 -4.13
C ASP A 221 14.49 19.11 -4.20
N SER A 222 13.35 18.64 -3.66
CA SER A 222 12.12 19.45 -3.60
C SER A 222 12.28 20.64 -2.63
N THR A 223 12.95 20.43 -1.50
CA THR A 223 13.19 21.47 -0.50
C THR A 223 14.14 22.55 -1.05
N GLU A 224 15.20 22.16 -1.74
CA GLU A 224 16.14 23.08 -2.36
C GLU A 224 15.51 23.89 -3.48
N LEU A 225 14.65 23.27 -4.30
CA LEU A 225 13.94 23.94 -5.40
C LEU A 225 12.76 24.79 -4.90
N GLY A 226 12.27 24.55 -3.67
CA GLY A 226 11.05 25.18 -3.16
C GLY A 226 9.79 24.79 -3.91
N GLU A 227 9.77 23.58 -4.52
CA GLU A 227 8.61 23.05 -5.24
C GLU A 227 8.53 21.52 -5.14
N ASN A 228 7.32 20.96 -5.20
CA ASN A 228 7.05 19.54 -4.97
C ASN A 228 7.36 18.63 -6.17
N THR A 229 7.75 19.16 -7.31
CA THR A 229 7.89 18.41 -8.58
C THR A 229 8.80 17.20 -8.47
N PRO A 230 10.04 17.28 -7.92
CA PRO A 230 10.91 16.10 -7.80
C PRO A 230 10.29 14.98 -6.97
N PHE A 231 9.66 15.32 -5.85
CA PHE A 231 9.02 14.34 -4.98
C PHE A 231 7.78 13.70 -5.63
N ILE A 232 6.97 14.48 -6.35
CA ILE A 232 5.83 13.96 -7.13
C ILE A 232 6.31 12.95 -8.17
N GLU A 233 7.35 13.27 -8.93
CA GLU A 233 7.91 12.37 -9.94
C GLU A 233 8.41 11.06 -9.34
N PHE A 234 9.12 11.13 -8.21
CA PHE A 234 9.59 9.97 -7.48
C PHE A 234 8.42 9.11 -6.98
N MET A 235 7.46 9.71 -6.27
CA MET A 235 6.36 8.94 -5.66
C MET A 235 5.44 8.32 -6.70
N LEU A 236 5.14 9.00 -7.81
CA LEU A 236 4.38 8.40 -8.90
C LEU A 236 5.12 7.19 -9.50
N GLU A 237 6.45 7.25 -9.60
CA GLU A 237 7.24 6.10 -10.05
C GLU A 237 7.17 4.93 -9.07
N MET A 238 7.22 5.19 -7.75
CA MET A 238 7.07 4.15 -6.72
C MET A 238 5.68 3.51 -6.75
N ILE A 239 4.64 4.32 -6.88
CA ILE A 239 3.26 3.84 -7.07
C ILE A 239 3.15 2.95 -8.31
N PHE A 240 3.69 3.38 -9.44
CA PHE A 240 3.69 2.60 -10.69
C PHE A 240 4.42 1.26 -10.52
N LYS A 241 5.62 1.26 -9.92
CA LYS A 241 6.38 0.04 -9.63
C LYS A 241 5.62 -0.92 -8.71
N SER A 242 4.88 -0.40 -7.71
CA SER A 242 4.09 -1.22 -6.79
C SER A 242 2.93 -1.92 -7.49
N ILE A 243 2.26 -1.23 -8.44
CA ILE A 243 1.23 -1.82 -9.30
C ILE A 243 1.82 -2.95 -10.16
N GLN A 244 2.93 -2.67 -10.86
CA GLN A 244 3.59 -3.66 -11.71
C GLN A 244 4.04 -4.90 -10.92
N THR A 245 4.59 -4.72 -9.72
CA THR A 245 5.04 -5.81 -8.85
C THR A 245 3.85 -6.67 -8.40
N THR A 246 2.73 -6.04 -8.08
CA THR A 246 1.49 -6.73 -7.70
C THR A 246 0.91 -7.52 -8.87
N LEU A 247 0.86 -6.94 -10.08
CA LEU A 247 0.41 -7.62 -11.29
C LEU A 247 1.26 -8.87 -11.62
N LYS A 248 2.59 -8.73 -11.58
CA LYS A 248 3.51 -9.87 -11.81
C LYS A 248 3.34 -10.96 -10.77
N SER A 249 3.11 -10.58 -9.51
CA SER A 249 2.89 -11.54 -8.40
C SER A 249 1.56 -12.27 -8.53
N ASP A 250 0.50 -11.57 -8.95
CA ASP A 250 -0.81 -12.18 -9.20
C ASP A 250 -0.76 -13.14 -10.38
N GLN A 251 -0.14 -12.76 -11.50
CA GLN A 251 0.07 -13.64 -12.66
C GLN A 251 0.85 -14.90 -12.28
N LYS A 252 1.95 -14.77 -11.52
CA LYS A 252 2.76 -15.90 -11.07
C LYS A 252 2.00 -16.81 -10.10
N SER A 253 1.14 -16.25 -9.25
CA SER A 253 0.28 -17.01 -8.34
C SER A 253 -0.79 -17.79 -9.11
N ASN A 254 -1.44 -17.15 -10.08
CA ASN A 254 -2.45 -17.77 -10.93
C ASN A 254 -1.82 -18.90 -11.76
N TYR A 255 -0.68 -18.68 -12.39
CA TYR A 255 0.04 -19.72 -13.15
C TYR A 255 0.40 -20.94 -12.29
N LYS A 256 0.90 -20.71 -11.06
CA LYS A 256 1.20 -21.80 -10.11
C LYS A 256 -0.07 -22.55 -9.69
N SER A 257 -1.18 -21.89 -9.53
CA SER A 257 -2.47 -22.50 -9.19
C SER A 257 -2.99 -23.35 -10.35
N ASP A 258 -2.91 -22.85 -11.57
CA ASP A 258 -3.28 -23.57 -12.78
C ASP A 258 -2.48 -24.87 -12.93
N GLN A 259 -1.15 -24.79 -12.74
CA GLN A 259 -0.28 -25.97 -12.79
C GLN A 259 -0.59 -27.01 -11.70
N LYS A 260 -0.88 -26.55 -10.47
CA LYS A 260 -1.24 -27.45 -9.38
C LYS A 260 -2.57 -28.15 -9.62
N VAL A 261 -3.56 -27.44 -10.14
CA VAL A 261 -4.86 -28.02 -10.53
C VAL A 261 -4.65 -29.04 -11.65
N LEU A 262 -3.88 -28.71 -12.68
CA LEU A 262 -3.57 -29.62 -13.79
C LEU A 262 -2.84 -30.87 -13.31
N ALA A 263 -1.84 -30.73 -12.42
CA ALA A 263 -1.10 -31.87 -11.86
C ALA A 263 -2.04 -32.84 -11.11
N LEU A 264 -2.92 -32.31 -10.26
CA LEU A 264 -3.91 -33.12 -9.54
C LEU A 264 -4.95 -33.76 -10.47
N MET A 265 -5.35 -33.09 -11.55
CA MET A 265 -6.24 -33.66 -12.58
C MET A 265 -5.55 -34.73 -13.40
N LYS A 266 -4.20 -34.65 -13.62
CA LYS A 266 -3.40 -35.70 -14.24
C LYS A 266 -3.31 -36.96 -13.36
N GLU A 267 -3.13 -36.77 -12.06
CA GLU A 267 -3.09 -37.87 -11.08
C GLU A 267 -4.44 -38.54 -10.92
N ASN A 268 -5.52 -37.76 -10.87
CA ASN A 268 -6.89 -38.25 -10.72
C ASN A 268 -7.84 -37.47 -11.64
N SER A 269 -8.12 -38.04 -12.80
CA SER A 269 -9.04 -37.42 -13.77
C SER A 269 -10.47 -37.25 -13.27
N LYS A 270 -10.88 -37.96 -12.20
CA LYS A 270 -12.19 -37.83 -11.56
C LYS A 270 -12.21 -36.87 -10.37
N ILE A 271 -11.11 -36.21 -10.08
CA ILE A 271 -10.98 -35.31 -8.92
C ILE A 271 -12.12 -34.28 -8.91
N THR A 272 -12.74 -34.12 -7.77
CA THR A 272 -13.84 -33.19 -7.55
C THR A 272 -13.34 -31.77 -7.18
N ILE A 273 -14.22 -30.78 -7.32
CA ILE A 273 -13.92 -29.42 -6.87
C ILE A 273 -13.61 -29.41 -5.38
N TYR A 274 -14.33 -30.19 -4.57
CA TYR A 274 -14.13 -30.29 -3.14
C TYR A 274 -12.73 -30.83 -2.78
N GLU A 275 -12.29 -31.92 -3.41
CA GLU A 275 -10.96 -32.48 -3.22
C GLU A 275 -9.84 -31.52 -3.67
N LEU A 276 -10.08 -30.74 -4.76
CA LEU A 276 -9.16 -29.69 -5.19
C LEU A 276 -9.07 -28.57 -4.15
N MET A 277 -10.17 -28.16 -3.55
CA MET A 277 -10.21 -27.17 -2.48
C MET A 277 -9.39 -27.61 -1.26
N GLU A 278 -9.61 -28.87 -0.84
CA GLU A 278 -8.91 -29.45 0.32
C GLU A 278 -7.42 -29.58 0.06
N LYS A 279 -7.01 -30.19 -1.05
CA LYS A 279 -5.60 -30.40 -1.39
C LYS A 279 -4.81 -29.13 -1.67
N LEU A 280 -5.46 -28.11 -2.22
CA LEU A 280 -4.80 -26.84 -2.59
C LEU A 280 -5.04 -25.72 -1.57
N SER A 281 -5.85 -25.96 -0.53
CA SER A 281 -6.28 -24.94 0.43
C SER A 281 -6.84 -23.69 -0.25
N MET A 282 -7.64 -23.89 -1.30
CA MET A 282 -8.26 -22.84 -2.09
C MET A 282 -9.78 -22.80 -1.87
N SER A 283 -10.38 -21.61 -1.98
CA SER A 283 -11.83 -21.48 -1.96
C SER A 283 -12.50 -22.11 -3.20
N GLU A 284 -13.77 -22.50 -3.08
CA GLU A 284 -14.55 -23.04 -4.20
C GLU A 284 -14.56 -22.07 -5.41
N SER A 285 -14.73 -20.77 -5.14
CA SER A 285 -14.71 -19.75 -6.18
C SER A 285 -13.34 -19.64 -6.86
N GLY A 286 -12.25 -19.82 -6.10
CA GLY A 286 -10.88 -19.85 -6.62
C GLY A 286 -10.66 -21.05 -7.56
N ILE A 287 -11.04 -22.25 -7.14
CA ILE A 287 -10.93 -23.46 -7.98
C ILE A 287 -11.81 -23.33 -9.23
N LYS A 288 -13.06 -22.86 -9.10
CA LYS A 288 -13.95 -22.65 -10.26
C LYS A 288 -13.38 -21.65 -11.26
N LYS A 289 -12.71 -20.60 -10.79
CA LYS A 289 -12.03 -19.61 -11.66
C LYS A 289 -10.88 -20.24 -12.44
N VAL A 290 -10.03 -21.04 -11.79
CA VAL A 290 -8.95 -21.79 -12.44
C VAL A 290 -9.51 -22.76 -13.49
N ILE A 291 -10.50 -23.56 -13.12
CA ILE A 291 -11.13 -24.51 -14.04
C ILE A 291 -11.76 -23.78 -15.25
N LYS A 292 -12.45 -22.66 -15.02
CA LYS A 292 -13.02 -21.85 -16.11
C LYS A 292 -11.94 -21.39 -17.06
N LYS A 293 -10.85 -20.79 -16.53
CA LYS A 293 -9.71 -20.33 -17.31
C LYS A 293 -9.12 -21.44 -18.17
N LEU A 294 -8.81 -22.60 -17.55
CA LEU A 294 -8.23 -23.75 -18.25
C LEU A 294 -9.16 -24.31 -19.34
N LYS A 295 -10.47 -24.20 -19.16
CA LYS A 295 -11.47 -24.54 -20.19
C LYS A 295 -11.49 -23.51 -21.32
N ASP A 296 -11.52 -22.22 -20.99
CA ASP A 296 -11.54 -21.13 -21.96
C ASP A 296 -10.26 -21.13 -22.83
N GLU A 297 -9.12 -21.54 -22.25
CA GLU A 297 -7.85 -21.75 -22.94
C GLU A 297 -7.75 -23.13 -23.67
N ASN A 298 -8.82 -23.92 -23.65
CA ASN A 298 -8.87 -25.26 -24.28
C ASN A 298 -7.85 -26.29 -23.75
N ILE A 299 -7.31 -26.07 -22.55
CA ILE A 299 -6.33 -26.97 -21.92
C ILE A 299 -7.01 -28.17 -21.27
N ILE A 300 -8.21 -28.00 -20.72
CA ILE A 300 -9.00 -29.07 -20.12
C ILE A 300 -10.43 -29.11 -20.67
N ASN A 301 -11.00 -30.30 -20.68
CA ASN A 301 -12.43 -30.51 -20.98
C ASN A 301 -13.05 -31.43 -19.92
N ARG A 302 -14.37 -31.31 -19.73
CA ARG A 302 -15.15 -32.25 -18.89
C ARG A 302 -15.90 -33.20 -19.78
N VAL A 303 -15.58 -34.47 -19.70
CA VAL A 303 -16.24 -35.52 -20.46
C VAL A 303 -17.23 -36.25 -19.54
N GLY A 304 -18.48 -36.37 -19.96
CA GLY A 304 -19.53 -37.05 -19.21
C GLY A 304 -20.34 -36.16 -18.27
N SER A 305 -21.13 -36.78 -17.37
CA SER A 305 -22.03 -36.09 -16.46
C SER A 305 -21.29 -35.40 -15.29
N LEU A 306 -21.97 -34.51 -14.58
CA LEU A 306 -21.44 -33.86 -13.36
C LEU A 306 -21.09 -34.86 -12.25
N LYS A 307 -21.79 -36.02 -12.17
CA LYS A 307 -21.61 -37.04 -11.13
C LYS A 307 -20.57 -38.10 -11.50
N SER A 308 -20.51 -38.52 -12.77
CA SER A 308 -19.69 -39.64 -13.23
C SER A 308 -18.65 -39.28 -14.30
N GLY A 309 -18.58 -38.01 -14.70
CA GLY A 309 -17.62 -37.53 -15.70
C GLY A 309 -16.20 -37.38 -15.16
N HIS A 310 -15.27 -37.22 -16.09
CA HIS A 310 -13.86 -37.04 -15.81
C HIS A 310 -13.29 -35.80 -16.53
N TRP A 311 -12.15 -35.36 -16.08
CA TRP A 311 -11.37 -34.29 -16.72
C TRP A 311 -10.45 -34.89 -17.78
N GLU A 312 -10.50 -34.33 -18.96
CA GLU A 312 -9.61 -34.63 -20.06
C GLU A 312 -8.66 -33.45 -20.23
N ILE A 313 -7.35 -33.71 -20.26
CA ILE A 313 -6.33 -32.71 -20.52
C ILE A 313 -5.94 -32.85 -21.99
N LYS A 314 -6.06 -31.77 -22.73
CA LYS A 314 -5.63 -31.71 -24.12
C LYS A 314 -4.17 -31.34 -24.18
N GLU A 315 -3.38 -32.15 -24.89
CA GLU A 315 -1.96 -31.88 -25.18
C GLU A 315 -1.80 -30.80 -26.25
#